data_5e4b7120c26ba2b080e2700498fad814
#
_entry.id   5e4b7120c26ba2b080e2700498fad814
#
_cell.length_a   1.000
_cell.length_b   1.000
_cell.length_c   1.000
_cell.angle_alpha   90.00
_cell.angle_beta   90.00
_cell.angle_gamma   90.00
#
_symmetry.space_group_name_H-M   'P 1'
#
loop_
_entity.id
_entity.type
_entity.pdbx_description
1 polymer ?
#
loop_
_entity_poly.entity_id
_entity_poly.type
_entity_poly.pdbx_seq_one_letter_code
_entity_poly.pdbx_strand_id
1 'polypeptide(L)'
;MKIQPTLRIAFAGVFLLFVNACATTAPTAPGPLVGTWTNSLGAVWTMKADGTFNVVNPKRHIWGTYTVAGDTVTIQETGGKTAKGCKGPGAYKFRRTSENSLTFTLVSDTCKERIKNVTLAWHRK
;
A
#
# COMPACT_ATOMS: atom_id res chain seq x y z
N MET A 1 79.68 -0.88 21.45
CA MET A 1 78.64 -1.77 21.03
C MET A 1 77.30 -1.09 21.16
N LYS A 2 76.71 -0.81 20.05
CA LYS A 2 75.42 -0.12 20.11
C LYS A 2 74.37 -1.08 19.65
N ILE A 3 73.46 -1.38 20.56
CA ILE A 3 72.27 -2.18 20.27
C ILE A 3 71.22 -1.20 19.80
N GLN A 4 70.85 -1.30 18.57
CA GLN A 4 69.70 -0.53 18.09
C GLN A 4 68.40 -1.27 18.42
N PRO A 5 67.47 -0.58 19.04
CA PRO A 5 66.15 -1.17 19.17
C PRO A 5 65.43 -1.06 17.83
N THR A 6 65.14 -2.18 17.25
CA THR A 6 64.27 -2.24 16.11
C THR A 6 62.85 -1.88 16.54
N LEU A 7 62.43 -0.72 16.11
CA LEU A 7 61.07 -0.26 16.27
C LEU A 7 60.14 -1.15 15.40
N ARG A 8 59.45 -2.04 16.04
CA ARG A 8 58.37 -2.79 15.40
C ARG A 8 57.11 -1.92 15.39
N ILE A 9 56.86 -1.35 14.26
CA ILE A 9 55.57 -0.68 14.02
C ILE A 9 54.55 -1.78 13.84
N ALA A 10 53.73 -1.97 14.83
CA ALA A 10 52.55 -2.79 14.73
C ALA A 10 51.51 -1.96 13.94
N PHE A 11 51.29 -2.32 12.68
CA PHE A 11 50.15 -1.85 11.96
C PHE A 11 48.90 -2.51 12.54
N ALA A 12 48.24 -1.77 13.41
CA ALA A 12 46.89 -2.10 13.79
C ALA A 12 46.01 -1.85 12.55
N GLY A 13 45.70 -2.91 11.83
CA GLY A 13 44.72 -2.86 10.75
C GLY A 13 43.38 -2.46 11.34
N VAL A 14 42.97 -1.26 11.06
CA VAL A 14 41.59 -0.85 11.30
C VAL A 14 40.73 -1.59 10.30
N PHE A 15 40.15 -2.68 10.72
CA PHE A 15 39.11 -3.36 9.97
C PHE A 15 37.86 -2.49 10.05
N LEU A 16 37.69 -1.62 9.08
CA LEU A 16 36.40 -0.95 8.86
C LEU A 16 35.41 -2.00 8.41
N LEU A 17 34.66 -2.53 9.36
CA LEU A 17 33.46 -3.28 9.06
C LEU A 17 32.47 -2.30 8.44
N PHE A 18 32.45 -2.25 7.12
CA PHE A 18 31.31 -1.70 6.41
C PHE A 18 30.13 -2.62 6.67
N VAL A 19 29.39 -2.30 7.71
CA VAL A 19 28.05 -2.85 7.83
C VAL A 19 27.24 -2.20 6.72
N ASN A 20 27.19 -2.84 5.57
CA ASN A 20 26.15 -2.55 4.62
C ASN A 20 24.85 -2.91 5.31
N ALA A 21 24.26 -1.93 5.99
CA ALA A 21 22.86 -1.99 6.30
C ALA A 21 22.16 -1.98 4.94
N CYS A 22 21.89 -3.17 4.39
CA CYS A 22 20.83 -3.30 3.42
C CYS A 22 19.62 -2.72 4.10
N ALA A 23 19.22 -1.53 3.65
CA ALA A 23 17.88 -1.07 3.89
C ALA A 23 16.99 -2.06 3.15
N THR A 24 16.71 -3.18 3.77
CA THR A 24 15.54 -3.96 3.45
C THR A 24 14.41 -2.99 3.63
N THR A 25 13.86 -2.49 2.54
CA THR A 25 12.50 -2.00 2.54
C THR A 25 11.70 -3.13 3.19
N ALA A 26 11.43 -2.97 4.49
CA ALA A 26 10.51 -3.85 5.16
C ALA A 26 9.27 -3.91 4.27
N PRO A 27 8.74 -5.11 3.94
CA PRO A 27 7.45 -5.19 3.29
C PRO A 27 6.56 -4.29 4.11
N THR A 28 6.02 -3.28 3.46
CA THR A 28 5.12 -2.31 4.08
C THR A 28 4.16 -3.10 4.94
N ALA A 29 4.15 -2.83 6.24
CA ALA A 29 3.17 -3.38 7.16
C ALA A 29 1.80 -3.31 6.47
N PRO A 30 0.90 -4.30 6.69
CA PRO A 30 -0.42 -4.27 6.09
C PRO A 30 -0.95 -2.86 6.24
N GLY A 31 -1.16 -2.20 5.10
CA GLY A 31 -1.50 -0.80 5.05
C GLY A 31 -2.81 -0.52 5.79
N PRO A 32 -3.10 0.74 6.06
CA PRO A 32 -4.30 1.16 6.81
C PRO A 32 -5.61 0.73 6.15
N LEU A 33 -5.56 0.30 4.89
CA LEU A 33 -6.72 -0.14 4.12
C LEU A 33 -6.97 -1.64 4.18
N VAL A 34 -6.04 -2.44 4.69
CA VAL A 34 -6.19 -3.91 4.73
C VAL A 34 -7.38 -4.30 5.60
N GLY A 35 -8.24 -5.13 5.05
CA GLY A 35 -9.43 -5.61 5.73
C GLY A 35 -10.61 -5.78 4.78
N THR A 36 -11.76 -6.07 5.36
CA THR A 36 -13.02 -6.19 4.64
C THR A 36 -13.94 -5.05 5.08
N TRP A 37 -14.43 -4.32 4.10
CA TRP A 37 -15.20 -3.11 4.28
C TRP A 37 -16.53 -3.20 3.56
N THR A 38 -17.55 -2.54 4.09
CA THR A 38 -18.86 -2.46 3.46
C THR A 38 -19.38 -1.03 3.44
N ASN A 39 -20.25 -0.72 2.50
CA ASN A 39 -20.91 0.58 2.36
C ASN A 39 -22.44 0.45 2.30
N SER A 40 -23.11 1.59 2.25
CA SER A 40 -24.58 1.66 2.23
C SER A 40 -25.24 1.06 0.98
N LEU A 41 -24.48 0.85 -0.08
CA LEU A 41 -24.97 0.18 -1.30
C LEU A 41 -24.84 -1.35 -1.25
N GLY A 42 -24.38 -1.90 -0.14
CA GLY A 42 -24.20 -3.35 0.02
C GLY A 42 -22.94 -3.90 -0.66
N ALA A 43 -22.04 -3.05 -1.09
CA ALA A 43 -20.75 -3.50 -1.60
C ALA A 43 -19.88 -4.04 -0.46
N VAL A 44 -19.18 -5.12 -0.72
CA VAL A 44 -18.17 -5.70 0.18
C VAL A 44 -16.82 -5.61 -0.51
N TRP A 45 -15.93 -4.83 0.06
CA TRP A 45 -14.61 -4.57 -0.48
C TRP A 45 -13.55 -5.19 0.42
N THR A 46 -12.85 -6.19 -0.10
CA THR A 46 -11.75 -6.84 0.60
C THR A 46 -10.43 -6.35 0.03
N MET A 47 -9.65 -5.71 0.85
CA MET A 47 -8.31 -5.22 0.53
C MET A 47 -7.28 -6.08 1.23
N LYS A 48 -6.43 -6.73 0.45
CA LYS A 48 -5.44 -7.69 0.95
C LYS A 48 -4.06 -7.05 1.11
N ALA A 49 -3.28 -7.58 2.02
CA ALA A 49 -1.92 -7.10 2.29
C ALA A 49 -0.97 -7.26 1.10
N ASP A 50 -1.27 -8.14 0.16
CA ASP A 50 -0.48 -8.36 -1.05
C ASP A 50 -0.71 -7.31 -2.16
N GLY A 51 -1.53 -6.30 -1.92
CA GLY A 51 -1.85 -5.25 -2.89
C GLY A 51 -2.95 -5.63 -3.87
N THR A 52 -3.69 -6.69 -3.61
CA THR A 52 -4.87 -7.06 -4.40
C THR A 52 -6.17 -6.74 -3.66
N PHE A 53 -7.23 -6.57 -4.41
CA PHE A 53 -8.56 -6.35 -3.84
C PHE A 53 -9.63 -7.09 -4.63
N ASN A 54 -10.76 -7.30 -3.99
CA ASN A 54 -11.99 -7.64 -4.67
C ASN A 54 -13.17 -6.86 -4.09
N VAL A 55 -14.13 -6.58 -4.94
CA VAL A 55 -15.39 -5.92 -4.59
C VAL A 55 -16.52 -6.80 -5.08
N VAL A 56 -17.43 -7.13 -4.18
CA VAL A 56 -18.65 -7.85 -4.50
C VAL A 56 -19.84 -6.95 -4.16
N ASN A 57 -20.71 -6.72 -5.10
CA ASN A 57 -22.01 -6.09 -4.87
C ASN A 57 -23.10 -6.89 -5.57
N PRO A 58 -24.40 -6.56 -5.38
CA PRO A 58 -25.48 -7.37 -5.95
C PRO A 58 -25.43 -7.55 -7.47
N LYS A 59 -24.74 -6.66 -8.18
CA LYS A 59 -24.69 -6.66 -9.65
C LYS A 59 -23.37 -7.13 -10.23
N ARG A 60 -22.27 -7.02 -9.48
CA ARG A 60 -20.91 -7.19 -10.01
C ARG A 60 -19.96 -7.80 -9.01
N HIS A 61 -19.02 -8.56 -9.55
CA HIS A 61 -17.81 -8.96 -8.85
C HIS A 61 -16.61 -8.43 -9.65
N ILE A 62 -15.79 -7.63 -9.03
CA ILE A 62 -14.63 -6.96 -9.63
C ILE A 62 -13.43 -7.22 -8.76
N TRP A 63 -12.27 -7.40 -9.36
CA TRP A 63 -11.00 -7.53 -8.64
C TRP A 63 -9.89 -6.77 -9.35
N GLY A 64 -8.82 -6.53 -8.65
CA GLY A 64 -7.69 -5.81 -9.18
C GLY A 64 -6.58 -5.62 -8.18
N THR A 65 -5.80 -4.57 -8.41
CA THR A 65 -4.66 -4.19 -7.58
C THR A 65 -4.83 -2.78 -7.04
N TYR A 66 -4.19 -2.51 -5.92
CA TYR A 66 -4.12 -1.17 -5.36
C TYR A 66 -2.71 -0.89 -4.84
N THR A 67 -2.33 0.38 -4.86
CA THR A 67 -1.10 0.88 -4.27
C THR A 67 -1.41 2.04 -3.34
N VAL A 68 -0.65 2.17 -2.27
CA VAL A 68 -0.80 3.25 -1.30
C VAL A 68 0.49 4.06 -1.25
N ALA A 69 0.36 5.37 -1.42
CA ALA A 69 1.45 6.33 -1.26
C ALA A 69 0.96 7.45 -0.33
N GLY A 70 1.46 7.46 0.91
CA GLY A 70 0.97 8.38 1.93
C GLY A 70 -0.51 8.18 2.24
N ASP A 71 -1.32 9.20 2.00
CA ASP A 71 -2.77 9.19 2.19
C ASP A 71 -3.56 8.94 0.89
N THR A 72 -2.87 8.58 -0.20
CA THR A 72 -3.47 8.35 -1.51
C THR A 72 -3.42 6.88 -1.89
N VAL A 73 -4.56 6.34 -2.27
CA VAL A 73 -4.68 5.00 -2.85
C VAL A 73 -4.97 5.10 -4.34
N THR A 74 -4.27 4.30 -5.13
CA THR A 74 -4.56 4.12 -6.55
C THR A 74 -5.11 2.73 -6.77
N ILE A 75 -6.25 2.65 -7.41
CA ILE A 75 -7.03 1.42 -7.63
C ILE A 75 -7.03 1.13 -9.13
N GLN A 76 -6.71 -0.10 -9.49
CA GLN A 76 -6.75 -0.59 -10.86
C GLN A 76 -7.55 -1.88 -10.93
N GLU A 77 -8.66 -1.87 -11.66
CA GLU A 77 -9.40 -3.08 -11.96
C GLU A 77 -8.65 -3.91 -13.00
N THR A 78 -8.50 -5.20 -12.74
CA THR A 78 -7.80 -6.14 -13.64
C THR A 78 -8.71 -7.24 -14.15
N GLY A 79 -9.89 -7.42 -13.58
CA GLY A 79 -10.83 -8.43 -14.02
C GLY A 79 -12.20 -8.29 -13.38
N GLY A 80 -13.10 -9.16 -13.79
CA GLY A 80 -14.48 -9.17 -13.36
C GLY A 80 -15.39 -8.39 -14.30
N LYS A 81 -16.59 -8.10 -13.82
CA LYS A 81 -17.60 -7.36 -14.60
C LYS A 81 -17.36 -5.85 -14.48
N THR A 82 -16.37 -5.35 -15.20
CA THR A 82 -15.99 -3.95 -15.21
C THR A 82 -17.05 -3.09 -15.91
N ALA A 83 -17.40 -1.96 -15.32
CA ALA A 83 -18.31 -1.00 -15.94
C ALA A 83 -17.60 -0.21 -17.06
N LYS A 84 -18.41 0.41 -17.94
CA LYS A 84 -17.88 1.26 -19.00
C LYS A 84 -17.06 2.41 -18.41
N GLY A 85 -15.87 2.66 -18.98
CA GLY A 85 -14.98 3.73 -18.54
C GLY A 85 -14.16 3.40 -17.29
N CYS A 86 -14.18 2.16 -16.82
CA CYS A 86 -13.53 1.74 -15.57
C CYS A 86 -12.24 0.94 -15.75
N LYS A 87 -11.71 0.87 -16.97
CA LYS A 87 -10.45 0.15 -17.25
C LYS A 87 -9.20 0.88 -16.76
N GLY A 88 -9.24 2.20 -16.63
CA GLY A 88 -8.13 2.99 -16.15
C GLY A 88 -8.04 3.03 -14.62
N PRO A 89 -6.92 3.56 -14.09
CA PRO A 89 -6.75 3.70 -12.65
C PRO A 89 -7.63 4.81 -12.06
N GLY A 90 -7.95 4.68 -10.79
CA GLY A 90 -8.58 5.71 -10.00
C GLY A 90 -7.75 6.03 -8.76
N ALA A 91 -7.55 7.30 -8.47
CA ALA A 91 -6.81 7.76 -7.31
C ALA A 91 -7.72 8.51 -6.33
N TYR A 92 -7.57 8.19 -5.05
CA TYR A 92 -8.38 8.74 -3.97
C TYR A 92 -7.52 9.01 -2.75
N LYS A 93 -7.80 10.12 -2.07
CA LYS A 93 -7.30 10.31 -0.70
C LYS A 93 -8.18 9.54 0.26
N PHE A 94 -7.59 8.86 1.19
CA PHE A 94 -8.33 8.14 2.23
C PHE A 94 -8.06 8.73 3.59
N ARG A 95 -9.06 8.62 4.45
CA ARG A 95 -8.99 9.02 5.84
C ARG A 95 -9.66 7.97 6.70
N ARG A 96 -8.96 7.54 7.73
CA ARG A 96 -9.54 6.69 8.75
C ARG A 96 -10.25 7.59 9.77
N THR A 97 -11.57 7.54 9.82
CA THR A 97 -12.37 8.37 10.73
C THR A 97 -12.55 7.71 12.10
N SER A 98 -12.39 6.41 12.16
CA SER A 98 -12.30 5.61 13.38
C SER A 98 -11.58 4.30 13.05
N GLU A 99 -11.37 3.45 14.06
CA GLU A 99 -10.77 2.12 13.84
C GLU A 99 -11.56 1.29 12.80
N ASN A 100 -12.87 1.49 12.73
CA ASN A 100 -13.78 0.72 11.90
C ASN A 100 -14.39 1.51 10.73
N SER A 101 -13.88 2.69 10.43
CA SER A 101 -14.47 3.56 9.40
C SER A 101 -13.42 4.21 8.52
N LEU A 102 -13.71 4.22 7.22
CA LEU A 102 -12.90 4.86 6.17
C LEU A 102 -13.76 5.79 5.34
N THR A 103 -13.18 6.91 4.94
CA THR A 103 -13.74 7.79 3.91
C THR A 103 -12.70 8.05 2.83
N PHE A 104 -13.17 8.26 1.60
CA PHE A 104 -12.32 8.52 0.43
C PHE A 104 -12.79 9.78 -0.27
N THR A 105 -11.83 10.57 -0.72
CA THR A 105 -12.06 11.77 -1.52
C THR A 105 -11.43 11.58 -2.89
N LEU A 106 -12.18 11.88 -3.95
CA LEU A 106 -11.71 11.76 -5.33
C LEU A 106 -10.50 12.66 -5.58
N VAL A 107 -9.43 12.09 -6.14
CA VAL A 107 -8.31 12.81 -6.72
C VAL A 107 -8.38 12.80 -8.23
N SER A 108 -8.48 11.60 -8.85
CA SER A 108 -8.56 11.45 -10.29
C SER A 108 -9.18 10.09 -10.63
N ASP A 109 -10.28 10.11 -11.33
CA ASP A 109 -10.93 8.90 -11.86
C ASP A 109 -11.91 9.26 -12.96
N THR A 110 -12.01 8.41 -13.96
CA THR A 110 -13.01 8.53 -15.05
C THR A 110 -14.15 7.52 -14.93
N CYS A 111 -14.05 6.60 -13.98
CA CYS A 111 -15.05 5.56 -13.75
C CYS A 111 -16.16 6.08 -12.83
N LYS A 112 -17.28 6.48 -13.39
CA LYS A 112 -18.43 7.04 -12.63
C LYS A 112 -18.96 6.08 -11.56
N GLU A 113 -19.06 4.80 -11.87
CA GLU A 113 -19.51 3.79 -10.91
C GLU A 113 -18.54 3.62 -9.75
N ARG A 114 -17.25 3.63 -10.05
CA ARG A 114 -16.22 3.54 -9.01
C ARG A 114 -16.22 4.79 -8.11
N ILE A 115 -16.27 5.98 -8.70
CA ILE A 115 -16.36 7.24 -7.94
C ILE A 115 -17.55 7.18 -6.98
N LYS A 116 -18.72 6.81 -7.48
CA LYS A 116 -19.94 6.72 -6.67
C LYS A 116 -19.79 5.77 -5.49
N ASN A 117 -19.23 4.60 -5.71
CA ASN A 117 -19.05 3.60 -4.66
C ASN A 117 -17.93 3.99 -3.67
N VAL A 118 -16.76 4.36 -4.17
CA VAL A 118 -15.58 4.61 -3.34
C VAL A 118 -15.79 5.81 -2.43
N THR A 119 -16.46 6.85 -2.89
CA THR A 119 -16.68 8.08 -2.11
C THR A 119 -17.80 7.98 -1.07
N LEU A 120 -18.47 6.85 -0.93
CA LEU A 120 -19.33 6.57 0.21
C LEU A 120 -18.49 6.29 1.47
N ALA A 121 -19.14 6.39 2.62
CA ALA A 121 -18.51 5.96 3.87
C ALA A 121 -18.41 4.42 3.90
N TRP A 122 -17.26 3.92 4.34
CA TRP A 122 -17.00 2.49 4.47
C TRP A 122 -16.82 2.12 5.94
N HIS A 123 -17.39 0.99 6.31
CA HIS A 123 -17.29 0.46 7.65
C HIS A 123 -16.71 -0.95 7.60
N ARG A 124 -15.92 -1.28 8.61
CA ARG A 124 -15.35 -2.62 8.74
C ARG A 124 -16.49 -3.64 8.90
N LYS A 125 -16.40 -4.70 8.10
CA LYS A 125 -17.35 -5.81 8.17
C LYS A 125 -16.97 -6.78 9.27
#